data_b367dd4cfac2da598ed6a7e898801dbf
#
_entry.id   b367dd4cfac2da598ed6a7e898801dbf
#
_cell.length_a   1.000
_cell.length_b   1.000
_cell.length_c   1.000
_cell.angle_alpha   90.00
_cell.angle_beta   90.00
_cell.angle_gamma   90.00
#
_symmetry.space_group_name_H-M   'P 1'
#
loop_
_entity.id
_entity.type
_entity.pdbx_description
1 polymer ?
#
loop_
_entity_poly.entity_id
_entity_poly.type
_entity_poly.pdbx_seq_one_letter_code
_entity_poly.pdbx_strand_id
1 'polypeptide(L)'
;MAQEIERKFLVKGDFKAESYKATHITQGYLCSVAERTVRIRIKDDKGYITVKGIASESGVSRFEWEKEIPVEDARQLLLLAEPGIIDKTRYLIKAADGVHTWEVDEFY
;
A
#
# COMPACT_ATOMS: atom_id res chain seq x y z
N MET A 1 -0.54 -22.43 -1.30
CA MET A 1 -0.20 -21.04 -1.00
C MET A 1 -1.29 -20.13 -1.54
N ALA A 2 -1.80 -19.23 -0.71
CA ALA A 2 -2.84 -18.30 -1.15
C ALA A 2 -2.27 -17.32 -2.19
N GLN A 3 -3.08 -16.97 -3.16
CA GLN A 3 -2.74 -16.07 -4.22
C GLN A 3 -3.52 -14.77 -4.02
N GLU A 4 -2.84 -13.64 -4.07
CA GLU A 4 -3.48 -12.34 -3.97
C GLU A 4 -4.00 -11.90 -5.33
N ILE A 5 -5.19 -11.35 -5.33
CA ILE A 5 -5.80 -10.77 -6.52
C ILE A 5 -6.10 -9.31 -6.22
N GLU A 6 -5.49 -8.41 -6.98
CA GLU A 6 -5.77 -6.99 -6.89
C GLU A 6 -6.67 -6.57 -8.04
N ARG A 7 -7.79 -5.93 -7.70
CA ARG A 7 -8.72 -5.40 -8.69
C ARG A 7 -9.31 -4.10 -8.19
N LYS A 8 -9.43 -3.14 -9.09
CA LYS A 8 -10.12 -1.88 -8.82
C LYS A 8 -11.49 -1.95 -9.46
N PHE A 9 -12.53 -1.92 -8.64
CA PHE A 9 -13.90 -1.94 -9.12
C PHE A 9 -14.81 -1.24 -8.13
N LEU A 10 -15.98 -0.82 -8.61
CA LEU A 10 -16.98 -0.21 -7.74
C LEU A 10 -17.71 -1.32 -6.99
N VAL A 11 -17.52 -1.34 -5.67
CA VAL A 11 -18.14 -2.34 -4.81
C VAL A 11 -19.46 -1.78 -4.28
N LYS A 12 -20.52 -2.54 -4.44
CA LYS A 12 -21.84 -2.24 -3.87
C LYS A 12 -22.15 -3.26 -2.78
N GLY A 13 -22.82 -2.79 -1.73
CA GLY A 13 -23.20 -3.65 -0.62
C GLY A 13 -22.21 -3.59 0.54
N ASP A 14 -22.40 -4.44 1.52
CA ASP A 14 -21.65 -4.43 2.76
C ASP A 14 -20.46 -5.39 2.72
N PHE A 15 -19.48 -5.06 1.90
CA PHE A 15 -18.25 -5.85 1.82
C PHE A 15 -17.46 -5.82 3.14
N LYS A 16 -17.66 -4.80 3.98
CA LYS A 16 -16.94 -4.66 5.26
C LYS A 16 -17.28 -5.79 6.23
N ALA A 17 -18.53 -6.24 6.21
CA ALA A 17 -18.95 -7.35 7.07
C ALA A 17 -18.27 -8.67 6.71
N GLU A 18 -17.84 -8.83 5.46
CA GLU A 18 -17.15 -10.03 4.98
C GLU A 18 -15.65 -9.96 5.15
N SER A 19 -15.09 -8.78 5.49
CA SER A 19 -13.66 -8.63 5.67
C SER A 19 -13.20 -9.27 6.97
N TYR A 20 -12.03 -9.91 6.92
CA TYR A 20 -11.39 -10.44 8.12
C TYR A 20 -10.28 -9.53 8.64
N LYS A 21 -9.89 -8.53 7.88
CA LYS A 21 -8.89 -7.56 8.28
C LYS A 21 -9.14 -6.22 7.60
N ALA A 22 -9.04 -5.15 8.36
CA ALA A 22 -9.09 -3.79 7.84
C ALA A 22 -7.82 -3.05 8.30
N THR A 23 -7.12 -2.40 7.38
CA THR A 23 -5.90 -1.67 7.66
C THR A 23 -6.03 -0.25 7.14
N HIS A 24 -5.84 0.74 8.01
CA HIS A 24 -5.78 2.13 7.61
C HIS A 24 -4.39 2.43 7.05
N ILE A 25 -4.33 2.97 5.84
CA ILE A 25 -3.08 3.27 5.15
C ILE A 25 -3.08 4.74 4.73
N THR A 26 -2.05 5.46 5.14
CA THR A 26 -1.76 6.80 4.63
C THR A 26 -0.40 6.76 3.98
N GLN A 27 -0.28 7.19 2.73
CA GLN A 27 0.97 7.11 2.01
C GLN A 27 1.20 8.29 1.09
N GLY A 28 2.45 8.61 0.87
CA GLY A 28 2.86 9.65 -0.05
C GLY A 28 4.28 9.40 -0.53
N TYR A 29 4.64 10.04 -1.62
CA TYR A 29 5.98 9.93 -2.21
C TYR A 29 6.81 11.16 -1.86
N LEU A 30 8.02 10.95 -1.36
CA LEU A 30 9.03 12.00 -1.27
C LEU A 30 9.67 12.23 -2.64
N CYS A 31 9.74 11.17 -3.45
CA CYS A 31 10.22 11.23 -4.79
C CYS A 31 9.48 10.18 -5.63
N SER A 32 8.89 10.61 -6.75
CA SER A 32 8.14 9.72 -7.65
C SER A 32 8.81 9.53 -9.00
N VAL A 33 10.09 9.92 -9.11
CA VAL A 33 10.86 9.72 -10.33
C VAL A 33 11.05 8.23 -10.58
N ALA A 34 10.84 7.78 -11.83
CA ALA A 34 10.86 6.35 -12.17
C ALA A 34 12.17 5.65 -11.81
N GLU A 35 13.30 6.36 -11.90
CA GLU A 35 14.63 5.80 -11.61
C GLU A 35 14.87 5.61 -10.11
N ARG A 36 14.10 6.31 -9.28
CA ARG A 36 14.23 6.27 -7.83
C ARG A 36 12.96 6.74 -7.16
N THR A 37 12.18 5.85 -6.64
CA THR A 37 10.99 6.22 -5.88
C THR A 37 11.24 6.08 -4.39
N VAL A 38 10.73 7.03 -3.62
CA VAL A 38 10.79 6.99 -2.15
C VAL A 38 9.39 7.23 -1.64
N ARG A 39 8.82 6.21 -1.01
CA ARG A 39 7.46 6.24 -0.48
C ARG A 39 7.48 6.15 1.04
N ILE A 40 6.69 6.99 1.68
CA ILE A 40 6.41 6.90 3.11
C ILE A 40 5.00 6.35 3.27
N ARG A 41 4.84 5.37 4.14
CA ARG A 41 3.54 4.76 4.40
C ARG A 41 3.34 4.58 5.90
N ILE A 42 2.14 4.90 6.36
CA ILE A 42 1.69 4.56 7.71
C ILE A 42 0.59 3.52 7.56
N LYS A 43 0.80 2.37 8.19
CA LYS A 43 -0.20 1.29 8.24
C LYS A 43 -0.61 1.13 9.71
N ASP A 44 -1.81 1.58 10.04
CA ASP A 44 -2.32 1.67 11.41
C ASP A 44 -1.36 2.48 12.29
N ASP A 45 -0.58 1.85 13.16
CA ASP A 45 0.34 2.51 14.08
C ASP A 45 1.81 2.34 13.71
N LYS A 46 2.11 1.85 12.50
CA LYS A 46 3.47 1.57 12.05
C LYS A 46 3.83 2.41 10.83
N GLY A 47 5.06 2.90 10.82
CA GLY A 47 5.59 3.66 9.70
C GLY A 47 6.59 2.85 8.88
N TYR A 48 6.65 3.13 7.58
CA TYR A 48 7.57 2.45 6.65
C TYR A 48 8.11 3.44 5.64
N ILE A 49 9.39 3.27 5.31
CA ILE A 49 10.01 3.94 4.17
C ILE A 49 10.40 2.87 3.16
N THR A 50 10.00 3.08 1.90
CA THR A 50 10.32 2.17 0.80
C THR A 50 11.05 2.92 -0.29
N VAL A 51 12.20 2.39 -0.71
CA VAL A 51 13.00 2.93 -1.79
C VAL A 51 13.05 1.89 -2.91
N LYS A 52 12.70 2.32 -4.12
CA LYS A 52 12.76 1.46 -5.30
C LYS A 52 13.60 2.14 -6.38
N GLY A 53 14.46 1.36 -7.00
CA GLY A 53 15.28 1.81 -8.10
C GLY A 53 14.66 1.45 -9.45
N ILE A 54 15.41 1.73 -10.52
CA ILE A 54 14.99 1.38 -11.87
C ILE A 54 14.98 -0.14 -12.05
N ALA A 55 14.03 -0.65 -12.83
CA ALA A 55 14.00 -2.05 -13.19
C ALA A 55 15.22 -2.39 -14.07
N SER A 56 15.73 -3.64 -13.99
CA SER A 56 16.77 -4.13 -14.86
C SER A 56 16.30 -4.10 -16.33
N GLU A 57 17.25 -4.20 -17.27
CA GLU A 57 16.93 -4.23 -18.71
C GLU A 57 15.92 -5.33 -19.05
N SER A 58 15.99 -6.46 -18.38
CA SER A 58 15.04 -7.56 -18.58
C SER A 58 13.67 -7.29 -17.96
N GLY A 59 13.56 -6.29 -17.09
CA GLY A 59 12.34 -6.00 -16.32
C GLY A 59 12.07 -7.03 -15.21
N VAL A 60 12.96 -7.98 -14.98
CA VAL A 60 12.74 -9.07 -14.02
C VAL A 60 13.14 -8.67 -12.61
N SER A 61 14.19 -7.85 -12.47
CA SER A 61 14.67 -7.43 -11.15
C SER A 61 14.64 -5.91 -11.01
N ARG A 62 14.40 -5.46 -9.80
CA ARG A 62 14.33 -4.05 -9.43
C ARG A 62 14.90 -3.91 -8.04
N PHE A 63 15.77 -2.91 -7.83
CA PHE A 63 16.21 -2.60 -6.48
C PHE A 63 14.98 -2.22 -5.64
N GLU A 64 14.86 -2.85 -4.49
CA GLU A 64 13.80 -2.55 -3.53
C GLU A 64 14.34 -2.70 -2.12
N TRP A 65 14.14 -1.67 -1.31
CA TRP A 65 14.54 -1.64 0.08
C TRP A 65 13.44 -1.02 0.90
N GLU A 66 13.07 -1.67 2.00
CA GLU A 66 12.03 -1.19 2.89
C GLU A 66 12.48 -1.33 4.32
N LYS A 67 12.17 -0.34 5.15
CA LYS A 67 12.48 -0.35 6.56
C LYS A 67 11.32 0.22 7.35
N GLU A 68 10.99 -0.44 8.45
CA GLU A 68 10.06 0.11 9.43
C GLU A 68 10.73 1.26 10.17
N ILE A 69 10.01 2.37 10.34
CA ILE A 69 10.47 3.56 11.06
C ILE A 69 9.43 3.94 12.11
N PRO A 70 9.79 4.71 13.13
CA PRO A 70 8.80 5.20 14.08
C PRO A 70 7.69 5.95 13.38
N VAL A 71 6.45 5.75 13.82
CA VAL A 71 5.28 6.37 13.17
C VAL A 71 5.37 7.90 13.22
N GLU A 72 5.95 8.48 14.26
CA GLU A 72 6.15 9.92 14.34
C GLU A 72 7.10 10.44 13.27
N ASP A 73 8.15 9.69 12.95
CA ASP A 73 9.05 10.04 11.85
C ASP A 73 8.30 9.96 10.51
N ALA A 74 7.50 8.93 10.32
CA ALA A 74 6.70 8.78 9.12
C ALA A 74 5.72 9.96 8.94
N ARG A 75 5.08 10.40 10.02
CA ARG A 75 4.18 11.57 9.96
C ARG A 75 4.90 12.83 9.51
N GLN A 76 6.09 13.08 10.07
CA GLN A 76 6.89 14.24 9.70
C GLN A 76 7.37 14.16 8.25
N LEU A 77 7.80 12.98 7.81
CA LEU A 77 8.24 12.79 6.43
C LEU A 77 7.09 12.99 5.44
N LEU A 78 5.86 12.60 5.81
CA LEU A 78 4.68 12.84 4.96
C LEU A 78 4.40 14.33 4.74
N LEU A 79 4.83 15.20 5.64
CA LEU A 79 4.70 16.64 5.44
C LEU A 79 5.57 17.14 4.28
N LEU A 80 6.61 16.39 3.93
CA LEU A 80 7.50 16.72 2.82
C LEU A 80 7.09 16.03 1.52
N ALA A 81 6.03 15.24 1.53
CA ALA A 81 5.61 14.45 0.38
C ALA A 81 5.11 15.34 -0.75
N GLU A 82 5.29 14.85 -1.99
CA GLU A 82 4.71 15.45 -3.16
C GLU A 82 3.18 15.47 -3.05
N PRO A 83 2.48 16.36 -3.76
CA PRO A 83 1.02 16.36 -3.78
C PRO A 83 0.46 14.99 -4.21
N GLY A 84 -0.70 14.63 -3.68
CA GLY A 84 -1.31 13.37 -4.01
C GLY A 84 -1.18 12.31 -2.91
N ILE A 85 -1.12 12.74 -1.65
CA ILE A 85 -1.17 11.81 -0.52
C ILE A 85 -2.45 10.98 -0.60
N ILE A 86 -2.30 9.67 -0.43
CA ILE A 86 -3.42 8.73 -0.42
C ILE A 86 -3.73 8.36 1.03
N ASP A 87 -5.01 8.44 1.38
CA ASP A 87 -5.53 8.01 2.67
C ASP A 87 -6.68 7.03 2.39
N LYS A 88 -6.54 5.80 2.88
CA LYS A 88 -7.47 4.74 2.54
C LYS A 88 -7.55 3.69 3.64
N THR A 89 -8.61 2.88 3.60
CA THR A 89 -8.69 1.65 4.38
C THR A 89 -8.69 0.48 3.41
N ARG A 90 -7.81 -0.48 3.65
CA ARG A 90 -7.72 -1.72 2.88
C ARG A 90 -8.42 -2.83 3.65
N TYR A 91 -9.39 -3.45 3.00
CA TYR A 91 -10.12 -4.59 3.55
C TYR A 91 -9.66 -5.86 2.85
N LEU A 92 -9.39 -6.89 3.64
CA LEU A 92 -9.05 -8.20 3.11
C LEU A 92 -10.25 -9.13 3.25
N ILE A 93 -10.67 -9.71 2.14
CA ILE A 93 -11.84 -10.57 2.07
C ILE A 93 -11.41 -11.89 1.44
N LYS A 94 -11.73 -13.01 2.11
CA LYS A 94 -11.46 -14.32 1.53
C LYS A 94 -12.42 -14.59 0.38
N ALA A 95 -11.88 -15.01 -0.76
CA ALA A 95 -12.69 -15.44 -1.88
C ALA A 95 -13.42 -16.76 -1.55
N ALA A 96 -14.48 -17.05 -2.29
CA ALA A 96 -15.30 -18.24 -2.05
C ALA A 96 -14.52 -19.55 -2.21
N ASP A 97 -13.43 -19.55 -2.99
CA ASP A 97 -12.60 -20.74 -3.17
C ASP A 97 -11.67 -21.03 -1.98
N GLY A 98 -11.56 -20.11 -1.01
CA GLY A 98 -10.72 -20.25 0.17
C GLY A 98 -9.21 -20.13 -0.12
N VAL A 99 -8.82 -19.88 -1.37
CA VAL A 99 -7.42 -19.80 -1.80
C VAL A 99 -7.01 -18.37 -2.09
N HIS A 100 -7.90 -17.58 -2.67
CA HIS A 100 -7.62 -16.20 -3.05
C HIS A 100 -8.08 -15.22 -1.99
N THR A 101 -7.41 -14.07 -1.93
CA THR A 101 -7.77 -12.95 -1.07
C THR A 101 -8.07 -11.74 -1.93
N TRP A 102 -9.23 -11.10 -1.70
CA TRP A 102 -9.58 -9.84 -2.32
C TRP A 102 -9.08 -8.68 -1.47
N GLU A 103 -8.44 -7.71 -2.10
CA GLU A 103 -8.10 -6.44 -1.46
C GLU A 103 -9.07 -5.38 -1.98
N VAL A 104 -9.83 -4.77 -1.06
CA VAL A 104 -10.79 -3.72 -1.39
C VAL A 104 -10.35 -2.46 -0.67
N ASP A 105 -10.03 -1.41 -1.42
CA ASP A 105 -9.58 -0.13 -0.88
C ASP A 105 -10.71 0.88 -0.91
N GLU A 106 -10.98 1.48 0.25
CA GLU A 106 -11.90 2.60 0.39
C GLU A 106 -11.09 3.87 0.60
N PHE A 107 -11.13 4.77 -0.36
CA PHE A 107 -10.36 6.03 -0.33
C PHE A 107 -11.15 7.14 0.34
N TYR A 108 -10.43 7.96 1.09
CA TYR A 108 -11.00 9.12 1.78
C TYR A 108 -10.69 10.43 1.07
#